data_9679967311899f63727e99d341b6dd6f
#
_entry.id   9679967311899f63727e99d341b6dd6f
#
_cell.length_a   1.000
_cell.length_b   1.000
_cell.length_c   1.000
_cell.angle_alpha   90.00
_cell.angle_beta   90.00
_cell.angle_gamma   90.00
#
_symmetry.space_group_name_H-M   'P 1'
#
loop_
_entity.id
_entity.type
_entity.pdbx_description
1 polymer ?
#
loop_
_entity_poly.entity_id
_entity_poly.type
_entity_poly.pdbx_seq_one_letter_code
_entity_poly.pdbx_strand_id
1 'polypeptide(L)'
;MLKKVLPLLALFALPAFAKPVLTVYTYDSFSADWGPGPVVKKAFEADCNCELKFVALEDGVSLLNRLRMEGKNSKADVVLGLDNNLLEAASQTKLFAKSGVAAEAVNVPGGWKNDTFVPFDYGYFAFVYDKNKLKNPPKSLKELVESDQKWRVIYEDPRTSTPGLGLLLWMQKVYGDKAPEAWQKLAAKTVTVTKGGFRSRP
;
A
#
# COMPACT_ATOMS: atom_id res chain seq x y z
N MET A 1 47.54 32.15 54.74
CA MET A 1 47.55 31.38 53.49
C MET A 1 46.22 30.59 53.41
N LEU A 2 45.27 31.10 52.68
CA LEU A 2 43.93 30.47 52.58
C LEU A 2 43.90 29.65 51.29
N LYS A 3 43.86 28.33 51.35
CA LYS A 3 43.73 27.43 50.19
C LYS A 3 42.31 27.42 49.79
N LYS A 4 42.02 28.01 48.60
CA LYS A 4 40.70 27.92 47.93
C LYS A 4 40.56 26.51 47.35
N VAL A 5 39.66 25.72 47.92
CA VAL A 5 39.20 24.43 47.33
C VAL A 5 38.09 24.75 46.36
N LEU A 6 38.33 24.53 45.07
CA LEU A 6 37.35 24.67 43.98
C LEU A 6 36.54 23.37 43.94
N PRO A 7 35.21 23.40 44.08
CA PRO A 7 34.43 22.17 43.93
C PRO A 7 34.35 21.78 42.43
N LEU A 8 34.87 20.59 42.12
CA LEU A 8 34.74 19.96 40.80
C LEU A 8 33.29 19.51 40.59
N LEU A 9 32.50 20.30 39.87
CA LEU A 9 31.16 19.92 39.48
C LEU A 9 31.27 18.83 38.39
N ALA A 10 31.13 17.56 38.76
CA ALA A 10 30.99 16.47 37.81
C ALA A 10 29.64 16.57 37.10
N LEU A 11 29.61 17.06 35.85
CA LEU A 11 28.47 16.97 34.97
C LEU A 11 28.23 15.49 34.61
N PHE A 12 27.29 14.84 35.26
CA PHE A 12 26.77 13.57 34.81
C PHE A 12 25.95 13.81 33.51
N ALA A 13 26.59 13.59 32.37
CA ALA A 13 25.89 13.49 31.10
C ALA A 13 25.05 12.18 31.15
N LEU A 14 23.75 12.34 31.35
CA LEU A 14 22.82 11.23 31.20
C LEU A 14 22.88 10.76 29.73
N PRO A 15 23.05 9.46 29.45
CA PRO A 15 23.00 8.97 28.09
C PRO A 15 21.61 9.26 27.54
N ALA A 16 21.51 10.12 26.52
CA ALA A 16 20.30 10.30 25.74
C ALA A 16 20.08 9.02 24.94
N PHE A 17 19.25 8.12 25.45
CA PHE A 17 18.81 6.96 24.67
C PHE A 17 18.04 7.47 23.47
N ALA A 18 18.56 7.25 22.27
CA ALA A 18 17.80 7.49 21.03
C ALA A 18 16.52 6.64 21.08
N LYS A 19 15.41 7.24 20.69
CA LYS A 19 14.15 6.51 20.60
C LYS A 19 14.29 5.34 19.61
N PRO A 20 13.72 4.16 19.91
CA PRO A 20 13.69 3.07 18.94
C PRO A 20 12.94 3.51 17.68
N VAL A 21 13.46 3.10 16.51
CA VAL A 21 12.86 3.40 15.21
C VAL A 21 12.13 2.17 14.71
N LEU A 22 10.84 2.32 14.38
CA LEU A 22 10.03 1.30 13.70
C LEU A 22 9.90 1.69 12.23
N THR A 23 10.40 0.85 11.34
CA THR A 23 10.35 1.09 9.89
C THR A 23 9.16 0.37 9.27
N VAL A 24 8.26 1.13 8.66
CA VAL A 24 7.07 0.63 7.98
C VAL A 24 7.22 0.84 6.48
N TYR A 25 7.27 -0.27 5.72
CA TYR A 25 7.17 -0.21 4.27
C TYR A 25 5.70 -0.12 3.89
N THR A 26 5.37 0.87 3.08
CA THR A 26 3.98 1.15 2.67
C THR A 26 3.93 1.72 1.26
N TYR A 27 2.79 2.22 0.85
CA TYR A 27 2.56 2.82 -0.47
C TYR A 27 2.38 4.34 -0.39
N ASP A 28 2.69 5.03 -1.49
CA ASP A 28 2.78 6.50 -1.54
C ASP A 28 1.51 7.19 -1.02
N SER A 29 0.33 6.74 -1.43
CA SER A 29 -0.93 7.38 -1.03
C SER A 29 -1.29 7.17 0.44
N PHE A 30 -0.76 6.15 1.12
CA PHE A 30 -0.92 6.00 2.56
C PHE A 30 -0.11 7.04 3.33
N SER A 31 1.16 7.24 2.95
CA SER A 31 2.11 8.10 3.66
C SER A 31 2.08 9.56 3.21
N ALA A 32 1.35 9.90 2.14
CA ALA A 32 1.21 11.27 1.67
C ALA A 32 0.56 12.19 2.73
N ASP A 33 0.82 13.50 2.65
CA ASP A 33 0.31 14.48 3.63
C ASP A 33 -1.23 14.46 3.77
N TRP A 34 -1.93 14.12 2.70
CA TRP A 34 -3.39 13.97 2.65
C TRP A 34 -3.87 12.55 2.97
N GLY A 35 -2.96 11.59 3.09
CA GLY A 35 -3.24 10.20 3.43
C GLY A 35 -3.41 9.98 4.94
N PRO A 36 -3.75 8.77 5.37
CA PRO A 36 -3.92 8.47 6.79
C PRO A 36 -2.60 8.36 7.56
N GLY A 37 -1.48 8.15 6.88
CA GLY A 37 -0.18 7.88 7.48
C GLY A 37 0.28 8.92 8.51
N PRO A 38 0.22 10.26 8.23
CA PRO A 38 0.65 11.27 9.19
C PRO A 38 -0.14 11.24 10.50
N VAL A 39 -1.44 10.98 10.43
CA VAL A 39 -2.30 10.89 11.63
C VAL A 39 -1.98 9.64 12.43
N VAL A 40 -1.85 8.49 11.76
CA VAL A 40 -1.46 7.22 12.39
C VAL A 40 -0.07 7.33 13.03
N LYS A 41 0.91 7.90 12.33
CA LYS A 41 2.25 8.14 12.85
C LYS A 41 2.20 8.94 14.15
N LYS A 42 1.53 10.09 14.15
CA LYS A 42 1.42 10.96 15.31
C LYS A 42 0.82 10.25 16.53
N ALA A 43 -0.27 9.52 16.33
CA ALA A 43 -0.93 8.78 17.41
C ALA A 43 -0.05 7.65 17.94
N PHE A 44 0.51 6.85 17.06
CA PHE A 44 1.34 5.70 17.44
C PHE A 44 2.64 6.11 18.16
N GLU A 45 3.33 7.16 17.69
CA GLU A 45 4.55 7.67 18.33
C GLU A 45 4.30 8.22 19.75
N ALA A 46 3.10 8.75 20.01
CA ALA A 46 2.70 9.17 21.33
C ALA A 46 2.54 7.99 22.30
N ASP A 47 2.03 6.86 21.81
CA ASP A 47 1.78 5.66 22.63
C ASP A 47 3.04 4.82 22.82
N CYS A 48 3.85 4.61 21.78
CA CYS A 48 5.02 3.71 21.82
C CYS A 48 6.28 4.36 22.37
N ASN A 49 6.34 5.68 22.49
CA ASN A 49 7.58 6.43 22.75
C ASN A 49 8.73 6.05 21.78
N CYS A 50 8.38 5.79 20.55
CA CYS A 50 9.28 5.41 19.44
C CYS A 50 9.20 6.43 18.30
N GLU A 51 10.02 6.23 17.24
CA GLU A 51 9.93 6.93 15.98
C GLU A 51 9.37 5.98 14.92
N LEU A 52 8.31 6.37 14.23
CA LEU A 52 7.74 5.63 13.09
C LEU A 52 8.29 6.20 11.79
N LYS A 53 9.00 5.37 11.02
CA LYS A 53 9.57 5.75 9.73
C LYS A 53 8.82 5.05 8.60
N PHE A 54 8.20 5.83 7.70
CA PHE A 54 7.62 5.29 6.48
C PHE A 54 8.67 5.21 5.36
N VAL A 55 8.67 4.09 4.64
CA VAL A 55 9.36 3.91 3.36
C VAL A 55 8.28 3.61 2.34
N ALA A 56 8.00 4.60 1.48
CA ALA A 56 6.90 4.54 0.53
C ALA A 56 7.34 4.00 -0.83
N LEU A 57 6.56 3.10 -1.39
CA LEU A 57 6.67 2.56 -2.74
C LEU A 57 5.45 3.01 -3.55
N GLU A 58 5.46 2.75 -4.86
CA GLU A 58 4.38 3.18 -5.75
C GLU A 58 3.02 2.60 -5.33
N ASP A 59 3.00 1.28 -5.00
CA ASP A 59 1.78 0.58 -4.57
C ASP A 59 2.13 -0.83 -4.02
N GLY A 60 1.11 -1.63 -3.67
CA GLY A 60 1.26 -2.93 -3.01
C GLY A 60 2.07 -3.96 -3.78
N VAL A 61 1.94 -4.03 -5.11
CA VAL A 61 2.75 -4.95 -5.92
C VAL A 61 4.23 -4.56 -5.92
N SER A 62 4.54 -3.27 -6.05
CA SER A 62 5.90 -2.74 -5.91
C SER A 62 6.46 -3.02 -4.52
N LEU A 63 5.64 -2.90 -3.49
CA LEU A 63 5.98 -3.21 -2.12
C LEU A 63 6.43 -4.67 -1.96
N LEU A 64 5.64 -5.63 -2.45
CA LEU A 64 5.99 -7.05 -2.41
C LEU A 64 7.28 -7.34 -3.22
N ASN A 65 7.43 -6.74 -4.39
CA ASN A 65 8.63 -6.89 -5.21
C ASN A 65 9.87 -6.38 -4.49
N ARG A 66 9.79 -5.25 -3.79
CA ARG A 66 10.87 -4.72 -2.97
C ARG A 66 11.29 -5.70 -1.87
N LEU A 67 10.32 -6.26 -1.15
CA LEU A 67 10.58 -7.27 -0.11
C LEU A 67 11.23 -8.53 -0.69
N ARG A 68 10.81 -9.00 -1.86
CA ARG A 68 11.44 -10.14 -2.54
C ARG A 68 12.89 -9.87 -2.91
N MET A 69 13.19 -8.66 -3.38
CA MET A 69 14.57 -8.27 -3.74
C MET A 69 15.49 -8.17 -2.51
N GLU A 70 14.99 -7.61 -1.42
CA GLU A 70 15.76 -7.46 -0.20
C GLU A 70 15.88 -8.76 0.60
N GLY A 71 14.86 -9.61 0.53
CA GLY A 71 14.80 -10.88 1.26
C GLY A 71 15.03 -10.67 2.76
N LYS A 72 15.90 -11.49 3.36
CA LYS A 72 16.24 -11.40 4.79
C LYS A 72 17.02 -10.14 5.18
N ASN A 73 17.48 -9.36 4.21
CA ASN A 73 18.18 -8.10 4.43
C ASN A 73 17.23 -6.90 4.49
N SER A 74 15.92 -7.12 4.35
CA SER A 74 14.91 -6.07 4.45
C SER A 74 15.04 -5.31 5.78
N LYS A 75 14.81 -4.02 5.71
CA LYS A 75 14.79 -3.12 6.87
C LYS A 75 13.38 -2.84 7.36
N ALA A 76 12.38 -3.47 6.76
CA ALA A 76 11.00 -3.35 7.20
C ALA A 76 10.78 -4.13 8.49
N ASP A 77 10.28 -3.46 9.52
CA ASP A 77 9.72 -4.09 10.73
C ASP A 77 8.25 -4.44 10.50
N VAL A 78 7.53 -3.58 9.77
CA VAL A 78 6.12 -3.75 9.40
C VAL A 78 5.94 -3.48 7.91
N VAL A 79 5.05 -4.22 7.28
CA VAL A 79 4.62 -4.02 5.90
C VAL A 79 3.13 -3.74 5.89
N LEU A 80 2.72 -2.61 5.30
CA LEU A 80 1.35 -2.16 5.22
C LEU A 80 0.97 -1.87 3.77
N GLY A 81 -0.04 -2.57 3.24
CA GLY A 81 -0.56 -2.32 1.88
C GLY A 81 -0.53 -3.51 0.94
N LEU A 82 -0.39 -4.74 1.47
CA LEU A 82 -0.62 -5.94 0.69
C LEU A 82 -2.11 -6.29 0.73
N ASP A 83 -2.72 -6.50 -0.42
CA ASP A 83 -4.10 -6.94 -0.49
C ASP A 83 -4.24 -8.47 -0.48
N ASN A 84 -5.46 -8.97 -0.40
CA ASN A 84 -5.74 -10.40 -0.37
C ASN A 84 -5.29 -11.16 -1.64
N ASN A 85 -5.13 -10.49 -2.79
CA ASN A 85 -4.60 -11.12 -4.02
C ASN A 85 -3.09 -11.37 -3.93
N LEU A 86 -2.38 -10.69 -3.04
CA LEU A 86 -0.94 -10.82 -2.86
C LEU A 86 -0.55 -11.74 -1.69
N LEU A 87 -1.49 -12.19 -0.86
CA LEU A 87 -1.18 -12.95 0.36
C LEU A 87 -0.46 -14.26 0.10
N GLU A 88 -0.86 -15.03 -0.91
CA GLU A 88 -0.18 -16.28 -1.26
C GLU A 88 1.28 -16.01 -1.65
N ALA A 89 1.49 -15.05 -2.53
CA ALA A 89 2.81 -14.67 -3.00
C ALA A 89 3.68 -14.07 -1.87
N ALA A 90 3.08 -13.34 -0.94
CA ALA A 90 3.76 -12.82 0.26
C ALA A 90 4.15 -13.97 1.21
N SER A 91 3.24 -14.90 1.48
CA SER A 91 3.50 -16.07 2.33
C SER A 91 4.65 -16.92 1.82
N GLN A 92 4.75 -17.12 0.52
CA GLN A 92 5.82 -17.88 -0.13
C GLN A 92 7.21 -17.28 0.09
N THR A 93 7.31 -15.98 0.39
CA THR A 93 8.60 -15.35 0.72
C THR A 93 9.19 -15.83 2.03
N LYS A 94 8.36 -16.34 2.95
CA LYS A 94 8.74 -16.75 4.32
C LYS A 94 9.39 -15.62 5.13
N LEU A 95 9.05 -14.36 4.84
CA LEU A 95 9.58 -13.17 5.52
C LEU A 95 8.68 -12.71 6.66
N PHE A 96 7.42 -13.17 6.71
CA PHE A 96 6.42 -12.71 7.65
C PHE A 96 6.28 -13.64 8.86
N ALA A 97 6.07 -13.06 10.02
CA ALA A 97 5.77 -13.76 11.26
C ALA A 97 4.28 -13.66 11.62
N LYS A 98 3.84 -14.48 12.56
CA LYS A 98 2.48 -14.36 13.11
C LYS A 98 2.28 -13.00 13.77
N SER A 99 1.14 -12.36 13.52
CA SER A 99 0.83 -11.01 14.01
C SER A 99 0.57 -10.96 15.52
N GLY A 100 0.06 -12.04 16.09
CA GLY A 100 -0.43 -12.07 17.47
C GLY A 100 -1.75 -11.31 17.68
N VAL A 101 -2.35 -10.76 16.62
CA VAL A 101 -3.64 -10.05 16.68
C VAL A 101 -4.78 -11.04 16.64
N ALA A 102 -5.73 -10.92 17.56
CA ALA A 102 -6.92 -11.74 17.60
C ALA A 102 -7.85 -11.46 16.41
N ALA A 103 -8.32 -12.51 15.74
CA ALA A 103 -9.18 -12.37 14.55
C ALA A 103 -10.50 -11.65 14.85
N GLU A 104 -10.99 -11.76 16.07
CA GLU A 104 -12.23 -11.11 16.56
C GLU A 104 -12.11 -9.57 16.62
N ALA A 105 -10.90 -9.04 16.63
CA ALA A 105 -10.66 -7.59 16.57
C ALA A 105 -10.90 -7.00 15.18
N VAL A 106 -11.13 -7.84 14.15
CA VAL A 106 -11.21 -7.43 12.76
C VAL A 106 -12.62 -7.62 12.22
N ASN A 107 -13.23 -6.52 11.76
CA ASN A 107 -14.56 -6.53 11.15
C ASN A 107 -14.46 -6.21 9.64
N VAL A 108 -14.34 -7.26 8.84
CA VAL A 108 -14.33 -7.16 7.36
C VAL A 108 -15.40 -8.07 6.76
N PRO A 109 -15.97 -7.73 5.59
CA PRO A 109 -16.93 -8.58 4.89
C PRO A 109 -16.38 -9.99 4.65
N GLY A 110 -17.15 -11.01 5.02
CA GLY A 110 -16.74 -12.42 4.91
C GLY A 110 -15.84 -12.92 6.04
N GLY A 111 -15.50 -12.08 7.01
CA GLY A 111 -14.62 -12.41 8.11
C GLY A 111 -13.15 -12.53 7.70
N TRP A 112 -12.29 -12.81 8.67
CA TRP A 112 -10.85 -12.96 8.46
C TRP A 112 -10.28 -14.12 9.28
N LYS A 113 -9.45 -14.96 8.67
CA LYS A 113 -8.90 -16.18 9.31
C LYS A 113 -7.40 -16.33 9.14
N ASN A 114 -6.67 -15.25 8.91
CA ASN A 114 -5.23 -15.31 8.73
C ASN A 114 -4.51 -14.83 10.00
N ASP A 115 -3.54 -15.58 10.49
CA ASP A 115 -2.80 -15.26 11.72
C ASP A 115 -1.53 -14.43 11.49
N THR A 116 -1.13 -14.27 10.25
CA THR A 116 0.06 -13.52 9.83
C THR A 116 -0.30 -12.12 9.32
N PHE A 117 -1.29 -12.03 8.44
CA PHE A 117 -1.73 -10.78 7.85
C PHE A 117 -2.99 -10.28 8.52
N VAL A 118 -3.03 -8.99 8.84
CA VAL A 118 -4.15 -8.34 9.54
C VAL A 118 -4.72 -7.26 8.62
N PRO A 119 -6.02 -7.31 8.27
CA PRO A 119 -6.64 -6.24 7.48
C PRO A 119 -6.80 -4.98 8.33
N PHE A 120 -6.48 -3.82 7.76
CA PHE A 120 -6.72 -2.52 8.37
C PHE A 120 -7.85 -1.75 7.68
N ASP A 121 -8.13 -2.09 6.44
CA ASP A 121 -9.25 -1.59 5.66
C ASP A 121 -9.76 -2.64 4.67
N TYR A 122 -10.83 -2.31 3.96
CA TYR A 122 -11.30 -3.05 2.80
C TYR A 122 -11.94 -2.10 1.78
N GLY A 123 -11.95 -2.51 0.52
CA GLY A 123 -12.57 -1.74 -0.55
C GLY A 123 -12.79 -2.57 -1.81
N TYR A 124 -13.42 -1.94 -2.80
CA TYR A 124 -13.69 -2.54 -4.10
C TYR A 124 -13.00 -1.74 -5.20
N PHE A 125 -12.43 -2.43 -6.17
CA PHE A 125 -11.91 -1.76 -7.35
C PHE A 125 -13.05 -1.31 -8.26
N ALA A 126 -12.92 -0.11 -8.80
CA ALA A 126 -13.90 0.47 -9.70
C ALA A 126 -13.24 1.47 -10.66
N PHE A 127 -13.86 1.71 -11.79
CA PHE A 127 -13.54 2.87 -12.62
C PHE A 127 -14.22 4.12 -12.04
N VAL A 128 -13.45 5.16 -11.90
CA VAL A 128 -13.91 6.48 -11.43
C VAL A 128 -14.00 7.41 -12.63
N TYR A 129 -15.04 8.25 -12.67
CA TYR A 129 -15.24 9.21 -13.75
C TYR A 129 -15.76 10.56 -13.22
N ASP A 130 -15.46 11.63 -13.94
CA ASP A 130 -16.04 12.94 -13.66
C ASP A 130 -17.47 13.03 -14.24
N LYS A 131 -18.47 13.01 -13.34
CA LYS A 131 -19.90 13.08 -13.71
C LYS A 131 -20.28 14.36 -14.47
N ASN A 132 -19.49 15.41 -14.40
CA ASN A 132 -19.73 16.65 -15.11
C ASN A 132 -19.28 16.54 -16.57
N LYS A 133 -18.23 15.76 -16.85
CA LYS A 133 -17.65 15.56 -18.17
C LYS A 133 -18.23 14.35 -18.91
N LEU A 134 -18.49 13.27 -18.19
CA LEU A 134 -19.01 12.02 -18.77
C LEU A 134 -20.44 11.74 -18.27
N LYS A 135 -21.44 11.96 -19.13
CA LYS A 135 -22.85 11.79 -18.77
C LYS A 135 -23.31 10.33 -18.85
N ASN A 136 -22.75 9.55 -19.76
CA ASN A 136 -23.10 8.15 -19.99
C ASN A 136 -21.85 7.28 -19.82
N PRO A 137 -21.44 6.98 -18.57
CA PRO A 137 -20.30 6.08 -18.32
C PRO A 137 -20.67 4.65 -18.68
N PRO A 138 -19.67 3.78 -18.99
CA PRO A 138 -19.91 2.36 -19.18
C PRO A 138 -20.46 1.74 -17.89
N LYS A 139 -21.41 0.83 -18.02
CA LYS A 139 -22.06 0.14 -16.89
C LYS A 139 -21.39 -1.19 -16.53
N SER A 140 -20.45 -1.64 -17.35
CA SER A 140 -19.69 -2.87 -17.12
C SER A 140 -18.31 -2.78 -17.78
N LEU A 141 -17.40 -3.65 -17.34
CA LEU A 141 -16.10 -3.80 -17.99
C LEU A 141 -16.26 -4.22 -19.46
N LYS A 142 -17.23 -5.10 -19.73
CA LYS A 142 -17.51 -5.58 -21.08
C LYS A 142 -17.97 -4.44 -21.99
N GLU A 143 -18.87 -3.59 -21.53
CA GLU A 143 -19.30 -2.41 -22.27
C GLU A 143 -18.15 -1.43 -22.52
N LEU A 144 -17.29 -1.18 -21.52
CA LEU A 144 -16.10 -0.34 -21.67
C LEU A 144 -15.17 -0.86 -22.78
N VAL A 145 -14.95 -2.17 -22.83
CA VAL A 145 -14.02 -2.80 -23.77
C VAL A 145 -14.60 -2.93 -25.17
N GLU A 146 -15.87 -3.33 -25.31
CA GLU A 146 -16.47 -3.75 -26.59
C GLU A 146 -17.24 -2.64 -27.31
N SER A 147 -17.69 -1.62 -26.60
CA SER A 147 -18.46 -0.52 -27.20
C SER A 147 -17.63 0.32 -28.17
N ASP A 148 -18.25 0.81 -29.22
CA ASP A 148 -17.67 1.76 -30.17
C ASP A 148 -17.57 3.20 -29.62
N GLN A 149 -18.02 3.43 -28.38
CA GLN A 149 -17.89 4.71 -27.69
C GLN A 149 -16.44 5.10 -27.53
N LYS A 150 -16.13 6.36 -27.82
CA LYS A 150 -14.77 6.91 -27.73
C LYS A 150 -14.39 7.30 -26.30
N TRP A 151 -14.60 6.41 -25.36
CA TRP A 151 -14.13 6.60 -23.98
C TRP A 151 -12.61 6.57 -23.92
N ARG A 152 -12.07 7.34 -23.01
CA ARG A 152 -10.64 7.40 -22.73
C ARG A 152 -10.38 6.87 -21.33
N VAL A 153 -9.46 5.95 -21.22
CA VAL A 153 -9.19 5.23 -19.96
C VAL A 153 -7.74 5.45 -19.53
N ILE A 154 -7.55 5.65 -18.24
CA ILE A 154 -6.27 5.54 -17.56
C ILE A 154 -6.41 4.40 -16.58
N TYR A 155 -5.44 3.51 -16.54
CA TYR A 155 -5.38 2.44 -15.53
C TYR A 155 -3.94 2.26 -15.04
N GLU A 156 -3.79 1.46 -14.00
CA GLU A 156 -2.51 1.24 -13.34
C GLU A 156 -1.85 -0.04 -13.83
N ASP A 157 -0.52 -0.07 -13.83
CA ASP A 157 0.26 -1.23 -14.27
C ASP A 157 0.14 -2.37 -13.23
N PRO A 158 -0.31 -3.57 -13.64
CA PRO A 158 -0.46 -4.70 -12.73
C PRO A 158 0.87 -5.20 -12.14
N ARG A 159 2.00 -4.80 -12.72
CA ARG A 159 3.34 -5.17 -12.25
C ARG A 159 3.81 -4.34 -11.06
N THR A 160 3.13 -3.23 -10.77
CA THR A 160 3.51 -2.28 -9.72
C THR A 160 2.36 -1.93 -8.77
N SER A 161 1.10 -2.06 -9.23
CA SER A 161 -0.10 -1.55 -8.58
C SER A 161 -1.08 -2.65 -8.20
N THR A 162 -1.64 -2.56 -7.02
CA THR A 162 -2.74 -3.40 -6.52
C THR A 162 -4.02 -3.20 -7.34
N PRO A 163 -4.52 -1.96 -7.60
CA PRO A 163 -5.65 -1.76 -8.52
C PRO A 163 -5.37 -2.24 -9.95
N GLY A 164 -4.13 -2.09 -10.43
CA GLY A 164 -3.73 -2.62 -11.74
C GLY A 164 -3.83 -4.14 -11.81
N LEU A 165 -3.36 -4.84 -10.79
CA LEU A 165 -3.54 -6.28 -10.66
C LEU A 165 -5.02 -6.65 -10.58
N GLY A 166 -5.82 -5.87 -9.84
CA GLY A 166 -7.27 -6.05 -9.76
C GLY A 166 -7.95 -5.98 -11.13
N LEU A 167 -7.57 -5.01 -11.97
CA LEU A 167 -8.07 -4.93 -13.36
C LEU A 167 -7.64 -6.14 -14.20
N LEU A 168 -6.39 -6.59 -14.07
CA LEU A 168 -5.91 -7.78 -14.77
C LEU A 168 -6.76 -9.01 -14.42
N LEU A 169 -7.00 -9.24 -13.13
CA LEU A 169 -7.82 -10.35 -12.65
C LEU A 169 -9.29 -10.20 -13.09
N TRP A 170 -9.82 -8.99 -13.11
CA TRP A 170 -11.17 -8.71 -13.57
C TRP A 170 -11.31 -9.01 -15.06
N MET A 171 -10.37 -8.58 -15.89
CA MET A 171 -10.31 -8.92 -17.31
C MET A 171 -10.27 -10.43 -17.53
N GLN A 172 -9.42 -11.13 -16.79
CA GLN A 172 -9.34 -12.60 -16.86
C GLN A 172 -10.66 -13.28 -16.46
N LYS A 173 -11.32 -12.77 -15.42
CA LYS A 173 -12.61 -13.30 -14.95
C LYS A 173 -13.72 -13.12 -15.96
N VAL A 174 -13.75 -11.97 -16.65
CA VAL A 174 -14.82 -11.64 -17.63
C VAL A 174 -14.59 -12.32 -18.98
N TYR A 175 -13.35 -12.41 -19.42
CA TYR A 175 -13.01 -12.83 -20.78
C TYR A 175 -12.35 -14.21 -20.89
N GLY A 176 -11.79 -14.76 -19.80
CA GLY A 176 -11.09 -16.04 -19.84
C GLY A 176 -10.00 -16.07 -20.91
N ASP A 177 -10.03 -17.04 -21.80
CA ASP A 177 -9.04 -17.22 -22.87
C ASP A 177 -9.06 -16.07 -23.91
N LYS A 178 -10.14 -15.28 -23.95
CA LYS A 178 -10.25 -14.07 -24.80
C LYS A 178 -9.71 -12.79 -24.15
N ALA A 179 -9.14 -12.87 -22.95
CA ALA A 179 -8.59 -11.71 -22.27
C ALA A 179 -7.52 -10.97 -23.11
N PRO A 180 -6.59 -11.63 -23.83
CA PRO A 180 -5.63 -10.94 -24.69
C PRO A 180 -6.29 -10.04 -25.76
N GLU A 181 -7.34 -10.51 -26.40
CA GLU A 181 -8.12 -9.73 -27.39
C GLU A 181 -8.83 -8.54 -26.71
N ALA A 182 -9.39 -8.75 -25.53
CA ALA A 182 -10.03 -7.69 -24.75
C ALA A 182 -9.03 -6.60 -24.35
N TRP A 183 -7.81 -6.97 -23.98
CA TRP A 183 -6.74 -6.04 -23.68
C TRP A 183 -6.31 -5.21 -24.91
N GLN A 184 -6.27 -5.81 -26.10
CA GLN A 184 -6.02 -5.07 -27.35
C GLN A 184 -7.10 -4.01 -27.61
N LYS A 185 -8.38 -4.36 -27.38
CA LYS A 185 -9.50 -3.41 -27.51
C LYS A 185 -9.40 -2.29 -26.46
N LEU A 186 -9.09 -2.61 -25.21
CA LEU A 186 -8.91 -1.61 -24.16
C LEU A 186 -7.71 -0.70 -24.46
N ALA A 187 -6.63 -1.25 -25.01
CA ALA A 187 -5.44 -0.48 -25.39
C ALA A 187 -5.77 0.65 -26.39
N ALA A 188 -6.71 0.41 -27.32
CA ALA A 188 -7.14 1.45 -28.27
C ALA A 188 -7.85 2.63 -27.58
N LYS A 189 -8.38 2.45 -26.37
CA LYS A 189 -9.02 3.49 -25.55
C LYS A 189 -8.10 4.04 -24.47
N THR A 190 -6.93 3.47 -24.31
CA THR A 190 -5.99 3.80 -23.22
C THR A 190 -5.20 5.06 -23.55
N VAL A 191 -5.24 6.03 -22.64
CA VAL A 191 -4.45 7.26 -22.74
C VAL A 191 -3.04 7.03 -22.22
N THR A 192 -2.96 6.39 -21.05
CA THR A 192 -1.70 6.06 -20.39
C THR A 192 -1.92 4.96 -19.36
N VAL A 193 -0.82 4.34 -18.96
CA VAL A 193 -0.74 3.38 -17.85
C VAL A 193 0.20 3.96 -16.81
N THR A 194 -0.26 4.06 -15.56
CA THR A 194 0.52 4.64 -14.46
C THR A 194 1.08 3.55 -13.54
N LYS A 195 2.13 3.87 -12.80
CA LYS A 195 2.74 2.91 -11.85
C LYS A 195 1.89 2.70 -10.59
N GLY A 196 1.04 3.66 -10.22
CA GLY A 196 0.19 3.63 -9.06
C GLY A 196 -0.78 4.80 -9.02
N GLY A 197 -1.69 4.79 -8.05
CA GLY A 197 -2.84 5.70 -7.97
C GLY A 197 -2.51 7.17 -7.75
N PHE A 198 -1.34 7.50 -7.25
CA PHE A 198 -0.93 8.89 -7.04
C PHE A 198 -0.83 9.68 -8.36
N ARG A 199 -0.46 9.02 -9.46
CA ARG A 199 -0.30 9.64 -10.79
C ARG A 199 -1.51 9.45 -11.71
N SER A 200 -2.48 8.64 -11.31
CA SER A 200 -3.70 8.38 -12.10
C SER A 200 -4.85 9.34 -11.77
N ARG A 201 -4.67 10.20 -10.78
CA ARG A 201 -5.68 11.23 -10.46
C ARG A 201 -5.61 12.39 -11.44
N PRO A 202 -6.77 12.89 -11.94
CA PRO A 202 -6.84 14.04 -12.81
C PRO A 202 -6.42 15.33 -12.11
#